data_e9010ff8d790a8e8f96f1fa9eb85db34
#
_entry.id   e9010ff8d790a8e8f96f1fa9eb85db34
#
_cell.length_a   1.000
_cell.length_b   1.000
_cell.length_c   1.000
_cell.angle_alpha   90.00
_cell.angle_beta   90.00
_cell.angle_gamma   90.00
#
_symmetry.space_group_name_H-M   'P 1'
#
loop_
_entity.id
_entity.type
_entity.pdbx_description
1 polymer ?
#
loop_
_entity_poly.entity_id
_entity_poly.type
_entity_poly.pdbx_seq_one_letter_code
_entity_poly.pdbx_strand_id
1 'polypeptide(L)'
;MDGALALAIPTRYGQKMKVKKTSKSDLYWYSYDHKGEEWFRAQISLMDFSAIKTTDEFKAAYLQKLLKGAVRLNSEFLSKWNGFDVKTYLEFPRDWGLGSSSTLTYLLAQWADVNPLLLHFEVSEGSGYDVACAGADSPIQYSLQDDTINYSEIDFEPPFIDKLYFVHLNRKASSPAAVEYYFKNVKGRKSLAAKLTEITEQMLGTRSFKSFCESVKTHEELLAENLKMKSVRQELFQDFKGVVKSLGAWGGDFVMACSDESPDNIKSYFRSKGYETVMGFNEMIYFEQDVRKLSEV
;
A
#
# COMPACT_ATOMS: atom_id res chain seq x y z
N MET A 1 8.29 -11.29 2.92
CA MET A 1 7.83 -12.67 3.07
C MET A 1 8.96 -13.63 3.37
N ASP A 2 10.13 -13.50 2.74
CA ASP A 2 11.30 -14.36 3.03
C ASP A 2 12.41 -13.56 3.74
N GLY A 3 12.08 -12.56 4.51
CA GLY A 3 12.98 -11.75 5.32
C GLY A 3 13.68 -10.59 4.61
N ALA A 4 13.35 -10.32 3.33
CA ALA A 4 13.92 -9.16 2.66
C ALA A 4 13.51 -7.86 3.35
N LEU A 5 14.47 -6.93 3.51
CA LEU A 5 14.19 -5.59 3.97
C LEU A 5 13.41 -4.82 2.90
N ALA A 6 12.28 -4.28 3.27
CA ALA A 6 11.47 -3.42 2.42
C ALA A 6 11.49 -1.97 2.95
N LEU A 7 11.54 -1.01 2.04
CA LEU A 7 11.22 0.38 2.31
C LEU A 7 9.75 0.60 1.93
N ALA A 8 8.90 0.97 2.87
CA ALA A 8 7.55 1.39 2.62
C ALA A 8 7.38 2.86 3.02
N ILE A 9 6.71 3.64 2.18
CA ILE A 9 6.61 5.08 2.33
C ILE A 9 5.13 5.47 2.33
N PRO A 10 4.61 6.11 3.40
CA PRO A 10 3.22 6.53 3.45
C PRO A 10 2.95 7.61 2.41
N THR A 11 1.77 7.54 1.80
CA THR A 11 1.34 8.51 0.79
C THR A 11 0.43 9.57 1.41
N ARG A 12 0.34 10.74 0.74
CA ARG A 12 -0.63 11.80 1.11
C ARG A 12 -2.09 11.36 0.92
N TYR A 13 -2.28 10.27 0.19
CA TYR A 13 -3.59 9.75 -0.17
C TYR A 13 -3.95 8.60 0.77
N GLY A 14 -4.98 8.77 1.54
CA GLY A 14 -5.39 7.82 2.57
C GLY A 14 -6.86 7.41 2.47
N GLN A 15 -7.33 6.87 3.56
CA GLN A 15 -8.73 6.51 3.76
C GLN A 15 -9.19 7.03 5.12
N LYS A 16 -10.41 7.57 5.18
CA LYS A 16 -11.03 8.04 6.42
C LYS A 16 -12.19 7.13 6.78
N MET A 17 -12.43 6.94 8.09
CA MET A 17 -13.58 6.20 8.59
C MET A 17 -14.33 7.05 9.63
N LYS A 18 -15.65 7.08 9.51
CA LYS A 18 -16.55 7.69 10.49
C LYS A 18 -17.51 6.63 11.02
N VAL A 19 -17.57 6.50 12.34
CA VAL A 19 -18.45 5.55 13.01
C VAL A 19 -19.45 6.31 13.87
N LYS A 20 -20.73 5.99 13.71
CA LYS A 20 -21.81 6.57 14.50
C LYS A 20 -22.68 5.45 15.10
N LYS A 21 -22.87 5.46 16.42
CA LYS A 21 -23.85 4.58 17.07
C LYS A 21 -25.26 4.98 16.66
N THR A 22 -26.12 3.97 16.49
CA THR A 22 -27.52 4.15 16.14
C THR A 22 -28.43 3.32 17.04
N SER A 23 -29.74 3.60 17.02
CA SER A 23 -30.76 2.78 17.69
C SER A 23 -31.18 1.55 16.89
N LYS A 24 -30.63 1.35 15.69
CA LYS A 24 -30.83 0.16 14.86
C LYS A 24 -30.15 -1.05 15.49
N SER A 25 -30.51 -2.27 15.03
CA SER A 25 -29.91 -3.53 15.52
C SER A 25 -28.69 -3.97 14.75
N ASP A 26 -28.45 -3.42 13.54
CA ASP A 26 -27.45 -3.89 12.59
C ASP A 26 -26.34 -2.88 12.38
N LEU A 27 -25.27 -3.33 11.73
CA LEU A 27 -24.20 -2.47 11.25
C LEU A 27 -24.46 -2.13 9.79
N TYR A 28 -24.56 -0.84 9.49
CA TYR A 28 -24.74 -0.30 8.16
C TYR A 28 -23.41 0.27 7.68
N TRP A 29 -22.86 -0.29 6.61
CA TRP A 29 -21.57 0.08 6.05
C TRP A 29 -21.73 0.74 4.69
N TYR A 30 -21.06 1.89 4.52
CA TYR A 30 -21.05 2.65 3.27
C TYR A 30 -19.62 3.04 2.92
N SER A 31 -19.20 2.78 1.69
CA SER A 31 -17.87 3.17 1.22
C SER A 31 -17.97 4.09 0.02
N TYR A 32 -17.28 5.22 0.12
CA TYR A 32 -17.26 6.28 -0.87
C TYR A 32 -15.87 6.38 -1.49
N ASP A 33 -15.81 6.67 -2.77
CA ASP A 33 -14.58 6.94 -3.49
C ASP A 33 -14.10 8.39 -3.31
N HIS A 34 -13.00 8.76 -3.98
CA HIS A 34 -12.40 10.10 -3.93
C HIS A 34 -13.28 11.22 -4.52
N LYS A 35 -14.33 10.87 -5.25
CA LYS A 35 -15.33 11.81 -5.78
C LYS A 35 -16.57 11.91 -4.88
N GLY A 36 -16.63 11.09 -3.82
CA GLY A 36 -17.79 11.01 -2.93
C GLY A 36 -18.90 10.09 -3.48
N GLU A 37 -18.63 9.31 -4.52
CA GLU A 37 -19.59 8.34 -5.07
C GLU A 37 -19.58 7.06 -4.23
N GLU A 38 -20.77 6.56 -3.88
CA GLU A 38 -20.91 5.30 -3.14
C GLU A 38 -20.56 4.12 -4.07
N TRP A 39 -19.52 3.35 -3.72
CA TRP A 39 -19.10 2.21 -4.51
C TRP A 39 -19.31 0.84 -3.81
N PHE A 40 -19.61 0.86 -2.50
CA PHE A 40 -19.93 -0.35 -1.75
C PHE A 40 -20.87 0.00 -0.59
N ARG A 41 -21.84 -0.87 -0.38
CA ARG A 41 -22.76 -0.80 0.75
C ARG A 41 -23.09 -2.20 1.25
N ALA A 42 -23.18 -2.36 2.59
CA ALA A 42 -23.65 -3.57 3.21
C ALA A 42 -24.46 -3.28 4.49
N GLN A 43 -25.48 -4.06 4.73
CA GLN A 43 -26.12 -4.22 6.03
C GLN A 43 -25.65 -5.54 6.61
N ILE A 44 -24.99 -5.50 7.77
CA ILE A 44 -24.31 -6.63 8.42
C ILE A 44 -25.03 -6.93 9.74
N SER A 45 -25.39 -8.17 9.94
CA SER A 45 -25.90 -8.67 11.21
C SER A 45 -24.81 -8.58 12.30
N LEU A 46 -25.12 -8.05 13.46
CA LEU A 46 -24.19 -8.04 14.60
C LEU A 46 -24.13 -9.38 15.34
N MET A 47 -24.98 -10.34 15.00
CA MET A 47 -24.99 -11.68 15.65
C MET A 47 -23.86 -12.58 15.12
N ASP A 48 -23.64 -12.57 13.81
CA ASP A 48 -22.71 -13.49 13.13
C ASP A 48 -21.86 -12.81 12.06
N PHE A 49 -22.02 -11.50 11.92
CA PHE A 49 -21.39 -10.65 10.91
C PHE A 49 -21.69 -11.07 9.46
N SER A 50 -22.78 -11.79 9.22
CA SER A 50 -23.23 -12.09 7.87
C SER A 50 -23.85 -10.86 7.21
N ALA A 51 -23.71 -10.77 5.89
CA ALA A 51 -24.35 -9.73 5.11
C ALA A 51 -25.86 -10.04 4.95
N ILE A 52 -26.71 -9.15 5.44
CA ILE A 52 -28.17 -9.20 5.24
C ILE A 52 -28.52 -8.65 3.86
N LYS A 53 -27.83 -7.56 3.49
CA LYS A 53 -27.92 -6.93 2.15
C LYS A 53 -26.56 -6.38 1.77
N THR A 54 -26.16 -6.52 0.52
CA THR A 54 -24.90 -5.98 0.01
C THR A 54 -24.97 -5.66 -1.46
N THR A 55 -24.13 -4.73 -1.91
CA THR A 55 -23.90 -4.43 -3.33
C THR A 55 -22.78 -5.28 -3.94
N ASP A 56 -21.99 -6.01 -3.11
CA ASP A 56 -20.86 -6.83 -3.55
C ASP A 56 -20.53 -7.89 -2.49
N GLU A 57 -20.79 -9.14 -2.82
CA GLU A 57 -20.63 -10.28 -1.91
C GLU A 57 -19.17 -10.55 -1.52
N PHE A 58 -18.21 -10.34 -2.44
CA PHE A 58 -16.78 -10.55 -2.13
C PHE A 58 -16.29 -9.54 -1.11
N LYS A 59 -16.69 -8.28 -1.26
CA LYS A 59 -16.33 -7.21 -0.32
C LYS A 59 -17.01 -7.40 1.03
N ALA A 60 -18.28 -7.84 1.02
CA ALA A 60 -19.01 -8.17 2.25
C ALA A 60 -18.35 -9.34 2.99
N ALA A 61 -17.92 -10.38 2.29
CA ALA A 61 -17.21 -11.52 2.88
C ALA A 61 -15.85 -11.10 3.49
N TYR A 62 -15.11 -10.19 2.82
CA TYR A 62 -13.88 -9.65 3.38
C TYR A 62 -14.15 -8.82 4.65
N LEU A 63 -15.17 -7.94 4.61
CA LEU A 63 -15.58 -7.15 5.78
C LEU A 63 -16.01 -8.05 6.93
N GLN A 64 -16.75 -9.13 6.65
CA GLN A 64 -17.13 -10.13 7.66
C GLN A 64 -15.90 -10.77 8.31
N LYS A 65 -14.88 -11.16 7.53
CA LYS A 65 -13.63 -11.70 8.08
C LYS A 65 -12.94 -10.70 9.01
N LEU A 66 -12.85 -9.44 8.61
CA LEU A 66 -12.25 -8.38 9.41
C LEU A 66 -13.00 -8.18 10.73
N LEU A 67 -14.33 -8.08 10.70
CA LEU A 67 -15.16 -7.91 11.89
C LEU A 67 -15.02 -9.11 12.85
N LYS A 68 -15.07 -10.34 12.33
CA LYS A 68 -14.84 -11.56 13.11
C LYS A 68 -13.44 -11.61 13.71
N GLY A 69 -12.42 -11.23 12.95
CA GLY A 69 -11.04 -11.14 13.43
C GLY A 69 -10.90 -10.12 14.57
N ALA A 70 -11.49 -8.95 14.40
CA ALA A 70 -11.47 -7.90 15.42
C ALA A 70 -12.14 -8.34 16.72
N VAL A 71 -13.31 -9.01 16.64
CA VAL A 71 -14.00 -9.56 17.84
C VAL A 71 -13.22 -10.69 18.49
N ARG A 72 -12.51 -11.53 17.72
CA ARG A 72 -11.62 -12.55 18.31
C ARG A 72 -10.46 -11.94 19.09
N LEU A 73 -9.93 -10.81 18.63
CA LEU A 73 -8.84 -10.10 19.29
C LEU A 73 -9.32 -9.23 20.47
N ASN A 74 -10.53 -8.69 20.37
CA ASN A 74 -11.17 -7.89 21.43
C ASN A 74 -12.66 -8.26 21.55
N SER A 75 -13.00 -9.10 22.51
CA SER A 75 -14.37 -9.58 22.76
C SER A 75 -15.36 -8.49 23.19
N GLU A 76 -14.86 -7.34 23.67
CA GLU A 76 -15.69 -6.20 24.04
C GLU A 76 -16.10 -5.38 22.80
N PHE A 77 -15.41 -5.55 21.68
CA PHE A 77 -15.74 -4.88 20.44
C PHE A 77 -17.09 -5.37 19.90
N LEU A 78 -18.01 -4.43 19.66
CA LEU A 78 -19.39 -4.70 19.22
C LEU A 78 -20.23 -5.60 20.17
N SER A 79 -19.80 -5.80 21.43
CA SER A 79 -20.48 -6.64 22.41
C SER A 79 -21.82 -6.07 22.89
N LYS A 80 -22.03 -4.76 22.74
CA LYS A 80 -23.29 -4.09 23.13
C LYS A 80 -24.27 -4.08 21.96
N TRP A 81 -25.52 -4.35 22.21
CA TRP A 81 -26.63 -4.41 21.24
C TRP A 81 -27.02 -3.03 20.65
N ASN A 82 -26.03 -2.26 20.25
CA ASN A 82 -26.23 -1.00 19.55
C ASN A 82 -25.80 -1.19 18.09
N GLY A 83 -26.61 -0.74 17.14
CA GLY A 83 -26.21 -0.69 15.75
C GLY A 83 -25.24 0.44 15.46
N PHE A 84 -24.66 0.39 14.28
CA PHE A 84 -23.68 1.37 13.82
C PHE A 84 -23.93 1.76 12.38
N ASP A 85 -23.77 3.05 12.09
CA ASP A 85 -23.57 3.57 10.74
C ASP A 85 -22.07 3.85 10.54
N VAL A 86 -21.42 3.09 9.66
CA VAL A 86 -19.99 3.23 9.32
C VAL A 86 -19.85 3.75 7.91
N LYS A 87 -19.06 4.80 7.74
CA LYS A 87 -18.77 5.40 6.45
C LYS A 87 -17.28 5.48 6.23
N THR A 88 -16.80 4.96 5.11
CA THR A 88 -15.39 5.07 4.68
C THR A 88 -15.28 5.92 3.44
N TYR A 89 -14.19 6.69 3.34
CA TYR A 89 -13.93 7.62 2.24
C TYR A 89 -12.50 7.43 1.77
N LEU A 90 -12.32 7.06 0.50
CA LEU A 90 -11.02 7.03 -0.15
C LEU A 90 -10.65 8.45 -0.61
N GLU A 91 -9.37 8.81 -0.47
CA GLU A 91 -8.82 10.06 -0.98
C GLU A 91 -8.10 9.87 -2.33
N PHE A 92 -8.14 8.65 -2.88
CA PHE A 92 -7.51 8.28 -4.15
C PHE A 92 -8.45 7.41 -5.01
N PRO A 93 -8.25 7.40 -6.34
CA PRO A 93 -8.96 6.51 -7.24
C PRO A 93 -8.77 5.04 -6.87
N ARG A 94 -9.83 4.24 -6.95
CA ARG A 94 -9.84 2.83 -6.53
C ARG A 94 -8.88 1.93 -7.31
N ASP A 95 -8.51 2.34 -8.50
CA ASP A 95 -7.60 1.64 -9.41
C ASP A 95 -6.11 2.01 -9.19
N TRP A 96 -5.82 2.97 -8.30
CA TRP A 96 -4.44 3.35 -8.00
C TRP A 96 -3.64 2.32 -7.20
N GLY A 97 -4.28 1.30 -6.60
CA GLY A 97 -3.56 0.26 -5.87
C GLY A 97 -2.84 0.71 -4.60
N LEU A 98 -3.22 1.87 -4.03
CA LEU A 98 -2.60 2.43 -2.82
C LEU A 98 -3.10 1.77 -1.51
N GLY A 99 -3.47 0.50 -1.55
CA GLY A 99 -3.72 -0.28 -0.35
C GLY A 99 -5.04 0.01 0.36
N SER A 100 -6.16 0.20 -0.38
CA SER A 100 -7.47 0.44 0.25
C SER A 100 -7.93 -0.66 1.23
N SER A 101 -7.49 -1.91 1.07
CA SER A 101 -7.75 -2.98 2.03
C SER A 101 -6.89 -2.86 3.29
N SER A 102 -5.64 -2.46 3.14
CA SER A 102 -4.69 -2.30 4.25
C SER A 102 -5.06 -1.11 5.12
N THR A 103 -5.42 0.03 4.51
CA THR A 103 -5.93 1.19 5.23
C THR A 103 -7.25 0.89 5.93
N LEU A 104 -8.14 0.08 5.31
CA LEU A 104 -9.37 -0.38 5.95
C LEU A 104 -9.07 -1.27 7.17
N THR A 105 -8.14 -2.22 7.03
CA THR A 105 -7.72 -3.10 8.14
C THR A 105 -7.18 -2.28 9.30
N TYR A 106 -6.31 -1.29 9.00
CA TYR A 106 -5.77 -0.38 10.00
C TYR A 106 -6.88 0.42 10.73
N LEU A 107 -7.77 1.08 9.98
CA LEU A 107 -8.86 1.88 10.55
C LEU A 107 -9.83 1.04 11.39
N LEU A 108 -10.13 -0.19 10.95
CA LEU A 108 -11.00 -1.08 11.71
C LEU A 108 -10.31 -1.57 12.98
N ALA A 109 -9.00 -1.85 12.93
CA ALA A 109 -8.21 -2.20 14.10
C ALA A 109 -8.20 -1.07 15.14
N GLN A 110 -8.04 0.18 14.70
CA GLN A 110 -8.14 1.37 15.57
C GLN A 110 -9.54 1.48 16.22
N TRP A 111 -10.61 1.26 15.46
CA TRP A 111 -11.97 1.27 15.99
C TRP A 111 -12.22 0.14 16.97
N ALA A 112 -11.63 -1.02 16.73
CA ALA A 112 -11.77 -2.20 17.59
C ALA A 112 -10.82 -2.22 18.80
N ASP A 113 -9.90 -1.25 18.87
CA ASP A 113 -8.83 -1.21 19.89
C ASP A 113 -7.99 -2.50 19.93
N VAL A 114 -7.51 -2.90 18.71
CA VAL A 114 -6.64 -4.07 18.54
C VAL A 114 -5.40 -3.70 17.71
N ASN A 115 -4.37 -4.55 17.79
CA ASN A 115 -3.18 -4.35 16.96
C ASN A 115 -3.50 -4.61 15.48
N PRO A 116 -3.23 -3.65 14.56
CA PRO A 116 -3.55 -3.77 13.14
C PRO A 116 -2.87 -4.95 12.45
N LEU A 117 -1.63 -5.28 12.82
CA LEU A 117 -0.90 -6.41 12.24
C LEU A 117 -1.48 -7.75 12.72
N LEU A 118 -1.86 -7.86 13.99
CA LEU A 118 -2.57 -9.06 14.47
C LEU A 118 -3.89 -9.24 13.72
N LEU A 119 -4.67 -8.16 13.51
CA LEU A 119 -5.89 -8.23 12.73
C LEU A 119 -5.61 -8.62 11.27
N HIS A 120 -4.54 -8.12 10.68
CA HIS A 120 -4.15 -8.50 9.33
C HIS A 120 -3.90 -10.01 9.21
N PHE A 121 -3.11 -10.60 10.12
CA PHE A 121 -2.79 -12.03 10.08
C PHE A 121 -3.96 -12.95 10.44
N GLU A 122 -5.00 -12.43 11.11
CA GLU A 122 -6.26 -13.15 11.30
C GLU A 122 -7.05 -13.37 10.00
N VAL A 123 -6.82 -12.53 8.98
CA VAL A 123 -7.67 -12.49 7.78
C VAL A 123 -6.90 -12.64 6.46
N SER A 124 -5.58 -12.57 6.47
CA SER A 124 -4.71 -12.52 5.30
C SER A 124 -3.41 -13.26 5.52
N GLU A 125 -2.87 -13.86 4.46
CA GLU A 125 -1.55 -14.50 4.42
C GLU A 125 -0.46 -13.54 3.87
N GLY A 126 -0.77 -12.27 3.65
CA GLY A 126 0.19 -11.25 3.20
C GLY A 126 1.22 -10.92 4.26
N SER A 127 2.27 -10.19 3.87
CA SER A 127 3.35 -9.82 4.80
C SER A 127 2.96 -8.74 5.81
N GLY A 128 1.90 -7.98 5.59
CA GLY A 128 1.43 -6.91 6.48
C GLY A 128 2.20 -5.59 6.39
N TYR A 129 3.24 -5.48 5.53
CA TYR A 129 4.04 -4.24 5.42
C TYR A 129 3.20 -3.01 5.05
N ASP A 130 2.18 -3.20 4.24
CA ASP A 130 1.24 -2.17 3.81
C ASP A 130 0.30 -1.74 4.94
N VAL A 131 -0.07 -2.66 5.83
CA VAL A 131 -0.84 -2.34 7.05
C VAL A 131 0.03 -1.58 8.05
N ALA A 132 1.30 -1.99 8.23
CA ALA A 132 2.25 -1.25 9.05
C ALA A 132 2.46 0.18 8.51
N CYS A 133 2.64 0.33 7.20
CA CYS A 133 2.80 1.62 6.53
C CYS A 133 1.54 2.50 6.61
N ALA A 134 0.33 1.91 6.62
CA ALA A 134 -0.92 2.66 6.72
C ALA A 134 -1.08 3.43 8.03
N GLY A 135 -0.34 3.05 9.08
CA GLY A 135 -0.34 3.73 10.37
C GLY A 135 0.93 4.51 10.68
N ALA A 136 1.86 4.60 9.75
CA ALA A 136 3.13 5.27 9.95
C ALA A 136 3.06 6.76 9.58
N ASP A 137 3.72 7.61 10.36
CA ASP A 137 3.83 9.04 10.12
C ASP A 137 5.07 9.41 9.27
N SER A 138 5.97 8.45 9.06
CA SER A 138 7.18 8.57 8.25
C SER A 138 7.48 7.28 7.49
N PRO A 139 8.43 7.27 6.54
CA PRO A 139 8.88 6.05 5.88
C PRO A 139 9.30 4.98 6.88
N ILE A 140 9.00 3.71 6.59
CA ILE A 140 9.37 2.59 7.45
C ILE A 140 10.30 1.62 6.73
N GLN A 141 11.24 1.06 7.46
CA GLN A 141 11.89 -0.21 7.15
C GLN A 141 11.01 -1.34 7.69
N TYR A 142 10.80 -2.36 6.90
CA TYR A 142 9.97 -3.50 7.28
C TYR A 142 10.60 -4.82 6.83
N SER A 143 10.60 -5.81 7.70
CA SER A 143 10.92 -7.20 7.32
C SER A 143 10.02 -8.18 8.07
N LEU A 144 9.68 -9.28 7.40
CA LEU A 144 8.98 -10.43 7.98
C LEU A 144 9.83 -11.67 7.76
N GLN A 145 10.39 -12.23 8.83
CA GLN A 145 11.23 -13.41 8.79
C GLN A 145 10.78 -14.41 9.85
N ASP A 146 10.49 -15.65 9.43
CA ASP A 146 10.11 -16.76 10.32
C ASP A 146 9.02 -16.31 11.33
N ASP A 147 7.94 -15.66 10.83
CA ASP A 147 6.82 -15.08 11.57
C ASP A 147 7.18 -13.92 12.51
N THR A 148 8.43 -13.49 12.51
CA THR A 148 8.86 -12.32 13.28
C THR A 148 8.83 -11.07 12.41
N ILE A 149 8.08 -10.08 12.89
CA ILE A 149 7.97 -8.77 12.23
C ILE A 149 8.97 -7.83 12.88
N ASN A 150 9.79 -7.21 12.05
CA ASN A 150 10.63 -6.09 12.44
C ASN A 150 10.30 -4.90 11.56
N TYR A 151 9.86 -3.80 12.17
CA TYR A 151 9.71 -2.53 11.47
C TYR A 151 10.03 -1.36 12.39
N SER A 152 10.50 -0.29 11.77
CA SER A 152 10.79 0.99 12.44
C SER A 152 10.62 2.12 11.46
N GLU A 153 10.20 3.26 11.95
CA GLU A 153 10.22 4.50 11.20
C GLU A 153 11.66 4.96 10.96
N ILE A 154 11.89 5.57 9.81
CA ILE A 154 13.19 6.07 9.40
C ILE A 154 13.05 7.47 8.77
N ASP A 155 14.13 8.23 8.88
CA ASP A 155 14.27 9.45 8.11
C ASP A 155 14.80 9.12 6.70
N PHE A 156 13.93 9.26 5.69
CA PHE A 156 14.28 9.05 4.28
C PHE A 156 14.02 10.31 3.48
N GLU A 157 14.96 11.25 3.59
CA GLU A 157 14.98 12.50 2.84
C GLU A 157 16.27 12.61 2.00
N PRO A 158 16.40 11.84 0.92
CA PRO A 158 17.59 11.93 0.08
C PRO A 158 17.63 13.28 -0.65
N PRO A 159 18.84 13.88 -0.83
CA PRO A 159 19.00 15.21 -1.40
C PRO A 159 18.57 15.33 -2.88
N PHE A 160 18.05 14.27 -3.46
CA PHE A 160 17.58 14.17 -4.85
C PHE A 160 16.11 13.76 -4.97
N ILE A 161 15.30 14.05 -3.95
CA ILE A 161 13.85 13.73 -3.97
C ILE A 161 13.11 14.40 -5.12
N ASP A 162 13.58 15.55 -5.59
CA ASP A 162 13.08 16.29 -6.75
C ASP A 162 13.27 15.56 -8.09
N LYS A 163 14.12 14.51 -8.12
CA LYS A 163 14.39 13.65 -9.28
C LYS A 163 13.62 12.34 -9.26
N LEU A 164 12.76 12.13 -8.26
CA LEU A 164 11.95 10.94 -8.05
C LEU A 164 10.49 11.22 -8.40
N TYR A 165 9.92 10.39 -9.27
CA TYR A 165 8.54 10.50 -9.75
C TYR A 165 7.81 9.19 -9.61
N PHE A 166 6.50 9.26 -9.40
CA PHE A 166 5.59 8.12 -9.39
C PHE A 166 4.64 8.21 -10.56
N VAL A 167 4.56 7.12 -11.33
CA VAL A 167 3.73 7.06 -12.53
C VAL A 167 2.74 5.92 -12.40
N HIS A 168 1.45 6.24 -12.51
CA HIS A 168 0.38 5.24 -12.52
C HIS A 168 0.29 4.58 -13.90
N LEU A 169 0.32 3.24 -13.93
CA LEU A 169 0.37 2.46 -15.17
C LEU A 169 -1.01 2.19 -15.80
N ASN A 170 -2.07 2.86 -15.34
CA ASN A 170 -3.46 2.67 -15.80
C ASN A 170 -3.92 1.20 -15.74
N ARG A 171 -3.32 0.41 -14.87
CA ARG A 171 -3.68 -0.99 -14.64
C ARG A 171 -3.65 -1.28 -13.13
N LYS A 172 -4.40 -2.29 -12.71
CA LYS A 172 -4.41 -2.73 -11.33
C LYS A 172 -3.77 -4.10 -11.21
N ALA A 173 -2.76 -4.23 -10.35
CA ALA A 173 -2.16 -5.51 -10.02
C ALA A 173 -2.93 -6.19 -8.87
N SER A 174 -2.89 -7.53 -8.88
CA SER A 174 -3.41 -8.36 -7.81
C SER A 174 -2.27 -8.81 -6.90
N SER A 175 -2.16 -8.21 -5.70
CA SER A 175 -1.14 -8.62 -4.74
C SER A 175 -1.21 -10.11 -4.37
N PRO A 176 -2.39 -10.73 -4.12
CA PRO A 176 -2.47 -12.17 -3.89
C PRO A 176 -1.93 -13.01 -5.05
N ALA A 177 -2.28 -12.66 -6.30
CA ALA A 177 -1.80 -13.39 -7.47
C ALA A 177 -0.27 -13.25 -7.66
N ALA A 178 0.28 -12.06 -7.38
CA ALA A 178 1.72 -11.83 -7.43
C ALA A 178 2.47 -12.65 -6.37
N VAL A 179 1.92 -12.73 -5.16
CA VAL A 179 2.46 -13.54 -4.06
C VAL A 179 2.42 -15.03 -4.40
N GLU A 180 1.29 -15.54 -4.91
CA GLU A 180 1.16 -16.92 -5.36
C GLU A 180 2.17 -17.24 -6.46
N TYR A 181 2.29 -16.36 -7.46
CA TYR A 181 3.25 -16.49 -8.54
C TYR A 181 4.69 -16.57 -8.02
N TYR A 182 5.05 -15.69 -7.09
CA TYR A 182 6.37 -15.67 -6.45
C TYR A 182 6.68 -16.99 -5.76
N PHE A 183 5.80 -17.48 -4.90
CA PHE A 183 6.02 -18.76 -4.19
C PHE A 183 6.13 -19.96 -5.12
N LYS A 184 5.39 -19.97 -6.21
CA LYS A 184 5.38 -21.05 -7.19
C LYS A 184 6.64 -21.06 -8.07
N ASN A 185 7.16 -19.89 -8.44
CA ASN A 185 8.14 -19.78 -9.53
C ASN A 185 9.56 -19.43 -9.05
N VAL A 186 9.72 -18.78 -7.89
CA VAL A 186 11.04 -18.34 -7.40
C VAL A 186 11.67 -19.40 -6.54
N LYS A 187 12.88 -19.84 -6.95
CA LYS A 187 13.75 -20.76 -6.19
C LYS A 187 14.80 -19.95 -5.43
N GLY A 188 15.35 -20.52 -4.35
CA GLY A 188 16.41 -19.87 -3.58
C GLY A 188 15.99 -18.55 -2.93
N ARG A 189 14.73 -18.44 -2.52
CA ARG A 189 14.11 -17.21 -2.01
C ARG A 189 14.88 -16.55 -0.87
N LYS A 190 15.44 -17.32 0.09
CA LYS A 190 16.24 -16.77 1.20
C LYS A 190 17.51 -16.06 0.69
N SER A 191 18.21 -16.64 -0.29
CA SER A 191 19.38 -16.01 -0.91
C SER A 191 19.01 -14.76 -1.70
N LEU A 192 17.88 -14.79 -2.43
CA LEU A 192 17.35 -13.61 -3.12
C LEU A 192 16.99 -12.52 -2.12
N ALA A 193 16.30 -12.86 -1.03
CA ALA A 193 15.93 -11.91 0.03
C ALA A 193 17.15 -11.22 0.64
N ALA A 194 18.22 -11.97 0.92
CA ALA A 194 19.47 -11.40 1.44
C ALA A 194 20.08 -10.37 0.46
N LYS A 195 20.17 -10.71 -0.83
CA LYS A 195 20.69 -9.79 -1.87
C LYS A 195 19.81 -8.53 -2.00
N LEU A 196 18.49 -8.68 -1.97
CA LEU A 196 17.57 -7.55 -2.03
C LEU A 196 17.68 -6.66 -0.80
N THR A 197 17.94 -7.25 0.38
CA THR A 197 18.22 -6.51 1.62
C THR A 197 19.45 -5.62 1.47
N GLU A 198 20.58 -6.20 1.01
CA GLU A 198 21.83 -5.44 0.78
C GLU A 198 21.60 -4.26 -0.18
N ILE A 199 20.86 -4.48 -1.27
CA ILE A 199 20.55 -3.41 -2.22
C ILE A 199 19.64 -2.34 -1.59
N THR A 200 18.65 -2.75 -0.78
CA THR A 200 17.76 -1.80 -0.08
C THR A 200 18.55 -0.96 0.92
N GLU A 201 19.47 -1.57 1.68
CA GLU A 201 20.36 -0.85 2.60
C GLU A 201 21.25 0.16 1.87
N GLN A 202 21.78 -0.21 0.69
CA GLN A 202 22.54 0.71 -0.17
C GLN A 202 21.67 1.89 -0.65
N MET A 203 20.42 1.64 -1.05
CA MET A 203 19.47 2.71 -1.43
C MET A 203 19.20 3.66 -0.25
N LEU A 204 19.03 3.14 0.94
CA LEU A 204 18.76 3.93 2.15
C LEU A 204 19.97 4.74 2.60
N GLY A 205 21.18 4.18 2.49
CA GLY A 205 22.41 4.80 2.97
C GLY A 205 23.03 5.83 1.99
N THR A 206 22.63 5.85 0.72
CA THR A 206 23.31 6.70 -0.26
C THR A 206 22.72 8.11 -0.32
N ARG A 207 23.61 9.10 -0.45
CA ARG A 207 23.26 10.49 -0.78
C ARG A 207 23.57 10.86 -2.24
N SER A 208 24.08 9.92 -3.02
CA SER A 208 24.38 10.08 -4.45
C SER A 208 23.21 9.62 -5.32
N PHE A 209 22.66 10.52 -6.14
CA PHE A 209 21.61 10.16 -7.09
C PHE A 209 22.02 9.04 -8.03
N LYS A 210 23.25 9.09 -8.53
CA LYS A 210 23.80 8.07 -9.43
C LYS A 210 23.82 6.69 -8.74
N SER A 211 24.36 6.60 -7.52
CA SER A 211 24.41 5.33 -6.76
C SER A 211 23.02 4.82 -6.43
N PHE A 212 22.08 5.72 -6.09
CA PHE A 212 20.68 5.36 -5.88
C PHE A 212 20.05 4.74 -7.14
N CYS A 213 20.23 5.38 -8.30
CA CYS A 213 19.75 4.86 -9.57
C CYS A 213 20.35 3.49 -9.92
N GLU A 214 21.64 3.28 -9.65
CA GLU A 214 22.30 1.99 -9.86
C GLU A 214 21.70 0.91 -8.97
N SER A 215 21.47 1.18 -7.68
CA SER A 215 20.83 0.24 -6.75
C SER A 215 19.37 -0.05 -7.15
N VAL A 216 18.59 0.97 -7.51
CA VAL A 216 17.21 0.81 -8.00
C VAL A 216 17.16 -0.08 -9.24
N LYS A 217 18.06 0.15 -10.20
CA LYS A 217 18.18 -0.66 -11.43
C LYS A 217 18.54 -2.10 -11.10
N THR A 218 19.56 -2.33 -10.27
CA THR A 218 20.01 -3.66 -9.88
C THR A 218 18.92 -4.44 -9.16
N HIS A 219 18.17 -3.78 -8.26
CA HIS A 219 17.03 -4.37 -7.58
C HIS A 219 15.93 -4.83 -8.56
N GLU A 220 15.58 -3.99 -9.53
CA GLU A 220 14.58 -4.28 -10.54
C GLU A 220 15.00 -5.44 -11.45
N GLU A 221 16.26 -5.44 -11.91
CA GLU A 221 16.82 -6.48 -12.78
C GLU A 221 16.91 -7.82 -12.05
N LEU A 222 17.34 -7.82 -10.79
CA LEU A 222 17.42 -9.04 -9.96
C LEU A 222 16.04 -9.67 -9.75
N LEU A 223 15.00 -8.86 -9.52
CA LEU A 223 13.62 -9.35 -9.42
C LEU A 223 13.11 -9.87 -10.77
N ALA A 224 13.31 -9.15 -11.85
CA ALA A 224 12.91 -9.54 -13.20
C ALA A 224 13.48 -10.93 -13.58
N GLU A 225 14.78 -11.14 -13.33
CA GLU A 225 15.47 -12.40 -13.58
C GLU A 225 14.88 -13.55 -12.78
N ASN A 226 14.71 -13.37 -11.46
CA ASN A 226 14.21 -14.42 -10.58
C ASN A 226 12.72 -14.74 -10.80
N LEU A 227 11.91 -13.73 -11.13
CA LEU A 227 10.51 -13.89 -11.52
C LEU A 227 10.35 -14.38 -12.96
N LYS A 228 11.41 -14.42 -13.76
CA LYS A 228 11.39 -14.72 -15.20
C LYS A 228 10.40 -13.85 -15.97
N MET A 229 10.38 -12.58 -15.63
CA MET A 229 9.52 -11.56 -16.24
C MET A 229 10.39 -10.44 -16.82
N LYS A 230 9.86 -9.72 -17.79
CA LYS A 230 10.51 -8.47 -18.25
C LYS A 230 10.32 -7.40 -17.19
N SER A 231 11.34 -6.57 -16.96
CA SER A 231 11.16 -5.37 -16.15
C SER A 231 10.21 -4.39 -16.85
N VAL A 232 9.55 -3.52 -16.08
CA VAL A 232 8.65 -2.50 -16.64
C VAL A 232 9.39 -1.60 -17.63
N ARG A 233 10.68 -1.31 -17.39
CA ARG A 233 11.51 -0.59 -18.35
C ARG A 233 11.64 -1.33 -19.67
N GLN A 234 11.91 -2.63 -19.64
CA GLN A 234 12.04 -3.44 -20.87
C GLN A 234 10.71 -3.61 -21.62
N GLU A 235 9.60 -3.55 -20.90
CA GLU A 235 8.27 -3.72 -21.49
C GLU A 235 7.72 -2.41 -22.05
N LEU A 236 7.80 -1.30 -21.30
CA LEU A 236 7.04 -0.08 -21.57
C LEU A 236 7.93 1.16 -21.82
N PHE A 237 9.15 1.22 -21.26
CA PHE A 237 9.93 2.45 -21.17
C PHE A 237 11.40 2.27 -21.59
N GLN A 238 11.66 1.55 -22.68
CA GLN A 238 13.02 1.23 -23.14
C GLN A 238 13.84 2.48 -23.45
N ASP A 239 13.18 3.52 -23.95
CA ASP A 239 13.75 4.79 -24.39
C ASP A 239 13.75 5.88 -23.29
N PHE A 240 13.31 5.55 -22.07
CA PHE A 240 13.34 6.52 -20.97
C PHE A 240 14.77 6.85 -20.54
N LYS A 241 15.05 8.17 -20.41
CA LYS A 241 16.34 8.69 -19.94
C LYS A 241 16.37 8.68 -18.41
N GLY A 242 16.60 7.51 -17.83
CA GLY A 242 16.61 7.31 -16.39
C GLY A 242 16.39 5.85 -16.01
N VAL A 243 15.99 5.63 -14.77
CA VAL A 243 15.67 4.31 -14.24
C VAL A 243 14.19 4.24 -13.89
N VAL A 244 13.56 3.09 -14.16
CA VAL A 244 12.17 2.82 -13.80
C VAL A 244 12.12 1.53 -13.00
N LYS A 245 11.41 1.55 -11.87
CA LYS A 245 11.22 0.41 -10.97
C LYS A 245 9.75 0.19 -10.67
N SER A 246 9.29 -1.05 -10.75
CA SER A 246 7.98 -1.46 -10.27
C SER A 246 7.86 -1.26 -8.75
N LEU A 247 6.71 -0.77 -8.29
CA LEU A 247 6.38 -0.62 -6.88
C LEU A 247 5.26 -1.59 -6.48
N GLY A 248 5.24 -1.99 -5.21
CA GLY A 248 4.26 -2.94 -4.67
C GLY A 248 4.35 -4.31 -5.34
N ALA A 249 3.21 -4.85 -5.75
CA ALA A 249 3.16 -6.09 -6.52
C ALA A 249 3.84 -5.92 -7.89
N TRP A 250 4.68 -6.88 -8.28
CA TRP A 250 5.46 -6.81 -9.51
C TRP A 250 4.58 -6.56 -10.75
N GLY A 251 5.00 -5.62 -11.58
CA GLY A 251 4.21 -5.18 -12.73
C GLY A 251 3.00 -4.33 -12.36
N GLY A 252 3.01 -3.78 -11.17
CA GLY A 252 1.91 -3.21 -10.43
C GLY A 252 1.29 -1.92 -10.94
N ASP A 253 0.65 -1.26 -10.00
CA ASP A 253 -0.19 -0.09 -10.26
C ASP A 253 0.67 1.16 -10.55
N PHE A 254 1.77 1.31 -9.81
CA PHE A 254 2.72 2.41 -9.94
C PHE A 254 4.14 1.93 -10.23
N VAL A 255 4.89 2.81 -10.88
CA VAL A 255 6.35 2.72 -10.96
C VAL A 255 6.99 3.96 -10.36
N MET A 256 8.20 3.79 -9.84
CA MET A 256 9.09 4.91 -9.53
C MET A 256 10.00 5.16 -10.73
N ALA A 257 10.04 6.40 -11.18
CA ALA A 257 10.96 6.87 -12.23
C ALA A 257 12.00 7.82 -11.60
N CYS A 258 13.27 7.57 -11.86
CA CYS A 258 14.39 8.38 -11.40
C CYS A 258 15.08 8.99 -12.61
N SER A 259 15.16 10.31 -12.72
CA SER A 259 15.76 11.00 -13.88
C SER A 259 16.32 12.38 -13.53
N ASP A 260 17.39 12.77 -14.22
CA ASP A 260 17.98 14.12 -14.19
C ASP A 260 17.32 15.09 -15.19
N GLU A 261 16.38 14.61 -16.02
CA GLU A 261 15.64 15.47 -16.95
C GLU A 261 14.76 16.46 -16.19
N SER A 262 14.35 17.55 -16.83
CA SER A 262 13.44 18.51 -16.20
C SER A 262 12.06 17.88 -15.90
N PRO A 263 11.34 18.38 -14.86
CA PRO A 263 10.00 17.89 -14.53
C PRO A 263 9.04 17.88 -15.72
N ASP A 264 9.10 18.90 -16.58
CA ASP A 264 8.26 19.00 -17.78
C ASP A 264 8.59 17.94 -18.81
N ASN A 265 9.87 17.65 -19.01
CA ASN A 265 10.32 16.58 -19.92
C ASN A 265 9.86 15.22 -19.43
N ILE A 266 9.98 14.95 -18.14
CA ILE A 266 9.52 13.69 -17.52
C ILE A 266 8.00 13.54 -17.65
N LYS A 267 7.24 14.55 -17.27
CA LYS A 267 5.77 14.54 -17.38
C LYS A 267 5.33 14.39 -18.84
N SER A 268 5.96 15.10 -19.77
CA SER A 268 5.68 15.03 -21.22
C SER A 268 6.00 13.64 -21.79
N TYR A 269 7.13 13.04 -21.38
CA TYR A 269 7.50 11.70 -21.83
C TYR A 269 6.43 10.67 -21.46
N PHE A 270 6.02 10.59 -20.19
CA PHE A 270 5.04 9.60 -19.74
C PHE A 270 3.65 9.88 -20.34
N ARG A 271 3.24 11.14 -20.45
CA ARG A 271 1.96 11.52 -21.07
C ARG A 271 1.93 11.16 -22.56
N SER A 272 3.04 11.32 -23.29
CA SER A 272 3.13 10.92 -24.69
C SER A 272 2.93 9.42 -24.92
N LYS A 273 3.13 8.61 -23.86
CA LYS A 273 2.88 7.16 -23.84
C LYS A 273 1.52 6.79 -23.23
N GLY A 274 0.66 7.78 -22.91
CA GLY A 274 -0.70 7.57 -22.37
C GLY A 274 -0.80 7.46 -20.84
N TYR A 275 0.27 7.79 -20.11
CA TYR A 275 0.29 7.78 -18.65
C TYR A 275 0.12 9.20 -18.10
N GLU A 276 -1.12 9.59 -17.82
CA GLU A 276 -1.45 10.96 -17.40
C GLU A 276 -1.06 11.27 -15.96
N THR A 277 -1.15 10.27 -15.07
CA THR A 277 -0.85 10.44 -13.64
C THR A 277 0.65 10.31 -13.41
N VAL A 278 1.33 11.44 -13.33
CA VAL A 278 2.77 11.56 -13.05
C VAL A 278 2.96 12.56 -11.92
N MET A 279 3.40 12.09 -10.77
CA MET A 279 3.56 12.87 -9.55
C MET A 279 5.02 12.89 -9.11
N GLY A 280 5.52 14.07 -8.71
CA GLY A 280 6.81 14.18 -8.03
C GLY A 280 6.75 13.60 -6.61
N PHE A 281 7.91 13.39 -6.00
CA PHE A 281 8.01 12.79 -4.67
C PHE A 281 7.15 13.54 -3.65
N ASN A 282 7.28 14.86 -3.56
CA ASN A 282 6.53 15.69 -2.63
C ASN A 282 5.02 15.80 -2.95
N GLU A 283 4.59 15.46 -4.18
CA GLU A 283 3.18 15.41 -4.55
C GLU A 283 2.53 14.10 -4.06
N MET A 284 3.31 13.02 -3.97
CA MET A 284 2.82 11.68 -3.63
C MET A 284 3.02 11.34 -2.15
N ILE A 285 4.14 11.73 -1.54
CA ILE A 285 4.57 11.24 -0.25
C ILE A 285 4.10 12.16 0.88
N TYR A 286 3.71 11.54 1.99
CA TYR A 286 3.32 12.21 3.22
C TYR A 286 4.56 12.48 4.09
N PHE A 287 4.66 13.71 4.62
CA PHE A 287 5.59 14.08 5.68
C PHE A 287 4.84 14.79 6.80
N GLU A 288 5.08 14.41 8.04
CA GLU A 288 4.45 15.02 9.22
C GLU A 288 4.66 16.55 9.32
N GLN A 289 5.80 17.04 8.81
CA GLN A 289 6.11 18.48 8.79
C GLN A 289 5.11 19.32 7.99
N ASP A 290 4.38 18.72 7.04
CA ASP A 290 3.36 19.42 6.26
C ASP A 290 2.08 19.70 7.09
N VAL A 291 1.79 18.89 8.09
CA VAL A 291 0.62 19.07 8.97
C VAL A 291 0.85 20.18 9.98
N ARG A 292 2.07 20.32 10.50
CA ARG A 292 2.43 21.41 11.43
C ARG A 292 2.29 22.79 10.79
N LYS A 293 2.59 22.92 9.50
CA LYS A 293 2.41 24.18 8.75
C LYS A 293 0.94 24.54 8.51
N LEU A 294 0.03 23.55 8.46
CA LEU A 294 -1.41 23.78 8.28
C LEU A 294 -2.14 24.06 9.61
N SER A 295 -1.56 23.70 10.76
CA SER A 295 -2.13 23.97 12.08
C SER A 295 -1.69 25.33 12.65
N GLU A 296 -0.77 26.06 12.01
CA GLU A 296 -0.30 27.39 12.40
C GLU A 296 -0.95 28.52 11.57
N VAL A 297 -1.90 28.25 10.70
CA VAL A 297 -2.73 29.19 9.94
C VAL A 297 -4.18 29.11 10.40
#